data_c6df8c8684a56496d30be9d830cf664b
#
_entry.id   c6df8c8684a56496d30be9d830cf664b
#
_cell.length_a   1.000
_cell.length_b   1.000
_cell.length_c   1.000
_cell.angle_alpha   90.00
_cell.angle_beta   90.00
_cell.angle_gamma   90.00
#
_symmetry.space_group_name_H-M   'P 1'
#
loop_
_entity.id
_entity.type
_entity.pdbx_description
1 polymer ?
#
loop_
_entity_poly.entity_id
_entity_poly.type
_entity_poly.pdbx_seq_one_letter_code
_entity_poly.pdbx_strand_id
1 'polypeptide(L)'
;MSLIMLRHLVATLAYRAAKVLRDAPADFATFQVAVAARRPVQIVAHMADLMSWGVTLANGAYVWKAEGGEDWNTEVGRFFDRLGALDAALDRAGLPEGAEEKLIQGPLADALTHVGQLALLRGAAGAPIRPESYARADIAAGRVGMTQSAPVTEFDGDASAPKSRKPKG
;
A
#
# COMPACT_ATOMS: atom_id res chain seq x y z
N MET A 1 19.13 -6.77 8.36
CA MET A 1 18.13 -5.93 9.08
C MET A 1 17.42 -6.83 10.08
N SER A 2 16.93 -6.33 11.21
CA SER A 2 16.22 -7.21 12.16
C SER A 2 14.80 -7.50 11.65
N LEU A 3 14.27 -8.70 11.95
CA LEU A 3 12.88 -9.08 11.58
C LEU A 3 11.84 -8.07 12.09
N ILE A 4 12.09 -7.44 13.23
CA ILE A 4 11.19 -6.42 13.78
C ILE A 4 11.13 -5.18 12.88
N MET A 5 12.24 -4.80 12.25
CA MET A 5 12.27 -3.68 11.28
C MET A 5 11.55 -4.04 9.98
N LEU A 6 11.69 -5.28 9.52
CA LEU A 6 10.99 -5.76 8.33
C LEU A 6 9.47 -5.80 8.58
N ARG A 7 9.02 -6.30 9.74
CA ARG A 7 7.61 -6.25 10.15
C ARG A 7 7.10 -4.82 10.32
N HIS A 8 7.93 -3.91 10.80
CA HIS A 8 7.57 -2.49 10.85
C HIS A 8 7.39 -1.88 9.44
N LEU A 9 8.20 -2.30 8.46
CA LEU A 9 8.02 -1.89 7.07
C LEU A 9 6.71 -2.43 6.47
N VAL A 10 6.34 -3.68 6.78
CA VAL A 10 5.05 -4.27 6.41
C VAL A 10 3.89 -3.49 7.01
N ALA A 11 3.96 -3.13 8.30
CA ALA A 11 2.96 -2.29 8.96
C ALA A 11 2.90 -0.87 8.37
N THR A 12 4.04 -0.32 7.95
CA THR A 12 4.11 0.98 7.25
C THR A 12 3.40 0.91 5.90
N LEU A 13 3.61 -0.16 5.15
CA LEU A 13 2.88 -0.40 3.90
C LEU A 13 1.37 -0.49 4.16
N ALA A 14 0.94 -1.25 5.19
CA ALA A 14 -0.46 -1.37 5.57
C ALA A 14 -1.10 -0.02 5.88
N TYR A 15 -0.44 0.79 6.71
CA TYR A 15 -0.91 2.12 7.09
C TYR A 15 -1.12 3.03 5.88
N ARG A 16 -0.11 3.11 5.02
CA ARG A 16 -0.14 3.97 3.83
C ARG A 16 -1.16 3.48 2.80
N ALA A 17 -1.25 2.17 2.59
CA ALA A 17 -2.24 1.57 1.70
C ALA A 17 -3.67 1.79 2.22
N ALA A 18 -3.92 1.56 3.51
CA ALA A 18 -5.22 1.81 4.11
C ALA A 18 -5.69 3.26 3.93
N LYS A 19 -4.78 4.23 4.05
CA LYS A 19 -5.10 5.65 3.84
C LYS A 19 -5.55 5.94 2.40
N VAL A 20 -4.95 5.29 1.42
CA VAL A 20 -5.27 5.50 0.00
C VAL A 20 -6.53 4.74 -0.42
N LEU A 21 -6.74 3.53 0.13
CA LEU A 21 -7.82 2.63 -0.29
C LEU A 21 -9.14 2.92 0.44
N ARG A 22 -9.06 3.41 1.69
CA ARG A 22 -10.25 3.74 2.48
C ARG A 22 -11.02 4.89 1.85
N ASP A 23 -12.34 4.79 1.90
CA ASP A 23 -13.25 5.83 1.41
C ASP A 23 -12.98 6.25 -0.05
N ALA A 24 -12.52 5.31 -0.88
CA ALA A 24 -12.38 5.53 -2.30
C ALA A 24 -13.76 5.66 -2.94
N PRO A 25 -13.99 6.64 -3.86
CA PRO A 25 -15.25 6.74 -4.59
C PRO A 25 -15.60 5.45 -5.32
N ALA A 26 -16.89 5.19 -5.52
CA ALA A 26 -17.35 3.94 -6.15
C ALA A 26 -16.82 3.73 -7.57
N ASP A 27 -16.58 4.82 -8.31
CA ASP A 27 -16.04 4.82 -9.68
C ASP A 27 -14.51 4.81 -9.73
N PHE A 28 -13.83 4.95 -8.59
CA PHE A 28 -12.38 4.99 -8.53
C PHE A 28 -11.74 3.70 -9.04
N ALA A 29 -12.34 2.56 -8.75
CA ALA A 29 -11.81 1.25 -9.16
C ALA A 29 -11.50 1.17 -10.67
N THR A 30 -12.35 1.79 -11.48
CA THR A 30 -12.27 1.77 -12.96
C THR A 30 -11.72 3.06 -13.56
N PHE A 31 -11.33 4.04 -12.71
CA PHE A 31 -10.77 5.30 -13.19
C PHE A 31 -9.51 5.05 -14.04
N GLN A 32 -9.42 5.74 -15.16
CA GLN A 32 -8.31 5.59 -16.10
C GLN A 32 -7.80 6.97 -16.55
N VAL A 33 -6.57 7.29 -16.19
CA VAL A 33 -5.93 8.57 -16.52
C VAL A 33 -5.43 8.62 -17.97
N ALA A 34 -5.13 7.46 -18.56
CA ALA A 34 -4.70 7.31 -19.96
C ALA A 34 -4.98 5.87 -20.43
N VAL A 35 -5.09 5.67 -21.76
CA VAL A 35 -5.40 4.36 -22.35
C VAL A 35 -4.44 3.24 -21.92
N ALA A 36 -3.15 3.54 -21.80
CA ALA A 36 -2.13 2.57 -21.39
C ALA A 36 -1.89 2.51 -19.87
N ALA A 37 -2.58 3.35 -19.07
CA ALA A 37 -2.41 3.35 -17.63
C ALA A 37 -3.23 2.24 -16.98
N ARG A 38 -2.65 1.59 -15.97
CA ARG A 38 -3.41 0.64 -15.13
C ARG A 38 -4.52 1.35 -14.37
N ARG A 39 -5.68 0.71 -14.28
CA ARG A 39 -6.77 1.15 -13.41
C ARG A 39 -6.45 0.85 -11.94
N PRO A 40 -7.00 1.60 -10.98
CA PRO A 40 -6.76 1.35 -9.56
C PRO A 40 -7.02 -0.10 -9.12
N VAL A 41 -8.08 -0.74 -9.59
CA VAL A 41 -8.35 -2.15 -9.27
C VAL A 41 -7.22 -3.08 -9.72
N GLN A 42 -6.64 -2.84 -10.89
CA GLN A 42 -5.53 -3.64 -11.41
C GLN A 42 -4.23 -3.41 -10.61
N ILE A 43 -4.04 -2.20 -10.11
CA ILE A 43 -2.90 -1.88 -9.23
C ILE A 43 -3.07 -2.62 -7.89
N VAL A 44 -4.24 -2.58 -7.27
CA VAL A 44 -4.49 -3.27 -6.00
C VAL A 44 -4.39 -4.79 -6.16
N ALA A 45 -4.92 -5.33 -7.26
CA ALA A 45 -4.78 -6.75 -7.60
C ALA A 45 -3.31 -7.17 -7.70
N HIS A 46 -2.49 -6.36 -8.38
CA HIS A 46 -1.05 -6.61 -8.47
C HIS A 46 -0.36 -6.48 -7.10
N MET A 47 -0.73 -5.51 -6.26
CA MET A 47 -0.20 -5.40 -4.90
C MET A 47 -0.53 -6.65 -4.06
N ALA A 48 -1.71 -7.24 -4.21
CA ALA A 48 -2.06 -8.50 -3.55
C ALA A 48 -1.21 -9.68 -4.04
N ASP A 49 -0.92 -9.74 -5.35
CA ASP A 49 0.00 -10.73 -5.93
C ASP A 49 1.44 -10.56 -5.41
N LEU A 50 1.91 -9.30 -5.27
CA LEU A 50 3.20 -9.00 -4.65
C LEU A 50 3.29 -9.52 -3.20
N MET A 51 2.23 -9.34 -2.40
CA MET A 51 2.22 -9.87 -1.02
C MET A 51 2.19 -11.39 -1.00
N SER A 52 1.46 -12.03 -1.92
CA SER A 52 1.48 -13.49 -2.09
C SER A 52 2.89 -14.00 -2.43
N TRP A 53 3.57 -13.32 -3.34
CA TRP A 53 4.97 -13.60 -3.67
C TRP A 53 5.89 -13.41 -2.46
N GLY A 54 5.71 -12.33 -1.70
CA GLY A 54 6.43 -12.09 -0.45
C GLY A 54 6.30 -13.25 0.54
N VAL A 55 5.10 -13.81 0.69
CA VAL A 55 4.89 -15.00 1.54
C VAL A 55 5.72 -16.19 1.04
N THR A 56 5.80 -16.43 -0.27
CA THR A 56 6.63 -17.53 -0.80
C THR A 56 8.11 -17.30 -0.54
N LEU A 57 8.61 -16.05 -0.69
CA LEU A 57 10.00 -15.70 -0.39
C LEU A 57 10.32 -15.91 1.10
N ALA A 58 9.43 -15.50 2.01
CA ALA A 58 9.60 -15.69 3.44
C ALA A 58 9.63 -17.18 3.85
N ASN A 59 9.03 -18.06 3.03
CA ASN A 59 9.04 -19.50 3.22
C ASN A 59 10.14 -20.23 2.40
N GLY A 60 11.07 -19.53 1.81
CA GLY A 60 12.19 -20.12 1.06
C GLY A 60 11.85 -20.56 -0.35
N ALA A 61 10.72 -20.14 -0.90
CA ALA A 61 10.33 -20.43 -2.28
C ALA A 61 10.33 -19.15 -3.13
N TYR A 62 10.46 -19.29 -4.45
CA TYR A 62 10.35 -18.18 -5.38
C TYR A 62 9.23 -18.50 -6.36
N VAL A 63 7.98 -18.20 -5.96
CA VAL A 63 6.80 -18.53 -6.78
C VAL A 63 6.00 -17.26 -7.04
N TRP A 64 6.02 -16.80 -8.28
CA TRP A 64 5.18 -15.71 -8.76
C TRP A 64 3.92 -16.27 -9.42
N LYS A 65 2.76 -15.72 -9.05
CA LYS A 65 1.49 -15.96 -9.74
C LYS A 65 0.72 -14.65 -9.82
N ALA A 66 0.18 -14.34 -11.00
CA ALA A 66 -0.77 -13.26 -11.19
C ALA A 66 -2.19 -13.84 -11.06
N GLU A 67 -2.85 -13.57 -9.94
CA GLU A 67 -4.18 -14.10 -9.61
C GLU A 67 -5.23 -12.98 -9.49
N GLY A 68 -4.84 -11.74 -9.83
CA GLY A 68 -5.69 -10.56 -9.67
C GLY A 68 -6.93 -10.57 -10.54
N GLY A 69 -8.05 -10.14 -9.95
CA GLY A 69 -9.34 -9.96 -10.59
C GLY A 69 -9.69 -8.48 -10.84
N GLU A 70 -10.96 -8.22 -11.11
CA GLU A 70 -11.49 -6.91 -11.48
C GLU A 70 -12.49 -6.36 -10.44
N ASP A 71 -12.75 -7.07 -9.35
CA ASP A 71 -13.63 -6.60 -8.28
C ASP A 71 -12.85 -5.86 -7.19
N TRP A 72 -13.19 -4.60 -6.97
CA TRP A 72 -12.48 -3.72 -6.05
C TRP A 72 -12.44 -4.24 -4.61
N ASN A 73 -13.58 -4.63 -4.08
CA ASN A 73 -13.66 -5.04 -2.68
C ASN A 73 -12.93 -6.38 -2.46
N THR A 74 -13.04 -7.29 -3.41
CA THR A 74 -12.31 -8.56 -3.40
C THR A 74 -10.81 -8.33 -3.41
N GLU A 75 -10.29 -7.45 -4.28
CA GLU A 75 -8.85 -7.22 -4.40
C GLU A 75 -8.29 -6.44 -3.21
N VAL A 76 -9.02 -5.47 -2.68
CA VAL A 76 -8.64 -4.77 -1.44
C VAL A 76 -8.59 -5.76 -0.26
N GLY A 77 -9.59 -6.61 -0.11
CA GLY A 77 -9.61 -7.66 0.92
C GLY A 77 -8.43 -8.62 0.75
N ARG A 78 -8.21 -9.11 -0.46
CA ARG A 78 -7.09 -10.01 -0.79
C ARG A 78 -5.72 -9.37 -0.47
N PHE A 79 -5.53 -8.10 -0.78
CA PHE A 79 -4.28 -7.40 -0.45
C PHE A 79 -4.00 -7.42 1.06
N PHE A 80 -4.96 -7.04 1.91
CA PHE A 80 -4.74 -7.03 3.35
C PHE A 80 -4.62 -8.42 3.96
N ASP A 81 -5.36 -9.41 3.44
CA ASP A 81 -5.23 -10.81 3.86
C ASP A 81 -3.83 -11.36 3.57
N ARG A 82 -3.29 -11.08 2.38
CA ARG A 82 -1.94 -11.50 2.00
C ARG A 82 -0.86 -10.73 2.74
N LEU A 83 -1.08 -9.45 3.04
CA LEU A 83 -0.18 -8.67 3.88
C LEU A 83 -0.12 -9.22 5.31
N GLY A 84 -1.26 -9.61 5.87
CA GLY A 84 -1.34 -10.31 7.16
C GLY A 84 -0.63 -11.66 7.15
N ALA A 85 -0.78 -12.42 6.07
CA ALA A 85 -0.05 -13.68 5.91
C ALA A 85 1.47 -13.47 5.81
N LEU A 86 1.92 -12.40 5.17
CA LEU A 86 3.34 -12.03 5.11
C LEU A 86 3.85 -11.66 6.51
N ASP A 87 3.15 -10.79 7.24
CA ASP A 87 3.55 -10.43 8.61
C ASP A 87 3.64 -11.67 9.52
N ALA A 88 2.67 -12.57 9.45
CA ALA A 88 2.69 -13.83 10.19
C ALA A 88 3.85 -14.75 9.77
N ALA A 89 4.25 -14.75 8.50
CA ALA A 89 5.42 -15.50 8.04
C ALA A 89 6.72 -14.91 8.61
N LEU A 90 6.80 -13.59 8.75
CA LEU A 90 7.93 -12.87 9.32
C LEU A 90 8.01 -12.98 10.85
N ASP A 91 6.88 -13.26 11.53
CA ASP A 91 6.85 -13.45 13.00
C ASP A 91 7.41 -14.81 13.43
N ARG A 92 7.48 -15.77 12.51
CA ARG A 92 8.10 -17.06 12.74
C ARG A 92 9.62 -16.95 12.78
N ALA A 93 10.29 -17.78 13.55
CA ALA A 93 11.73 -17.76 13.70
C ALA A 93 12.45 -18.14 12.37
N GLY A 94 13.34 -17.25 11.92
CA GLY A 94 14.33 -17.51 10.88
C GLY A 94 13.78 -17.38 9.45
N LEU A 95 14.25 -16.35 8.75
CA LEU A 95 14.11 -16.27 7.29
C LEU A 95 15.22 -17.07 6.59
N PRO A 96 14.95 -17.60 5.40
CA PRO A 96 15.99 -18.14 4.53
C PRO A 96 17.07 -17.09 4.24
N GLU A 97 18.31 -17.53 4.03
CA GLU A 97 19.41 -16.65 3.66
C GLU A 97 19.07 -15.81 2.42
N GLY A 98 19.32 -14.50 2.50
CA GLY A 98 19.05 -13.55 1.42
C GLY A 98 17.56 -13.26 1.17
N ALA A 99 16.63 -13.76 2.00
CA ALA A 99 15.23 -13.48 1.84
C ALA A 99 14.86 -12.04 2.25
N GLU A 100 15.57 -11.46 3.21
CA GLU A 100 15.33 -10.08 3.65
C GLU A 100 15.51 -9.08 2.50
N GLU A 101 16.61 -9.16 1.78
CA GLU A 101 16.93 -8.28 0.66
C GLU A 101 15.90 -8.46 -0.48
N LYS A 102 15.55 -9.71 -0.79
CA LYS A 102 14.54 -10.01 -1.83
C LYS A 102 13.15 -9.47 -1.48
N LEU A 103 12.75 -9.57 -0.20
CA LEU A 103 11.49 -9.02 0.29
C LEU A 103 11.45 -7.49 0.16
N ILE A 104 12.55 -6.82 0.50
CA ILE A 104 12.63 -5.35 0.45
C ILE A 104 12.65 -4.87 -1.00
N GLN A 105 13.60 -5.35 -1.80
CA GLN A 105 13.82 -4.85 -3.17
C GLN A 105 12.73 -5.27 -4.15
N GLY A 106 12.04 -6.37 -3.88
CA GLY A 106 10.94 -6.89 -4.68
C GLY A 106 9.58 -6.42 -4.14
N PRO A 107 8.81 -7.31 -3.47
CA PRO A 107 7.40 -7.07 -3.20
C PRO A 107 7.12 -5.81 -2.36
N LEU A 108 7.97 -5.48 -1.37
CA LEU A 108 7.68 -4.34 -0.49
C LEU A 108 7.96 -3.00 -1.16
N ALA A 109 9.09 -2.84 -1.85
CA ALA A 109 9.41 -1.61 -2.57
C ALA A 109 8.42 -1.35 -3.71
N ASP A 110 8.06 -2.40 -4.46
CA ASP A 110 7.10 -2.28 -5.56
C ASP A 110 5.71 -1.90 -5.04
N ALA A 111 5.22 -2.56 -3.99
CA ALA A 111 3.94 -2.21 -3.39
C ALA A 111 3.91 -0.77 -2.84
N LEU A 112 4.98 -0.28 -2.22
CA LEU A 112 5.08 1.13 -1.78
C LEU A 112 5.03 2.11 -2.97
N THR A 113 5.66 1.76 -4.09
CA THR A 113 5.57 2.53 -5.34
C THR A 113 4.12 2.59 -5.84
N HIS A 114 3.41 1.48 -5.80
CA HIS A 114 2.00 1.40 -6.19
C HIS A 114 1.07 2.18 -5.25
N VAL A 115 1.35 2.23 -3.97
CA VAL A 115 0.61 3.12 -3.03
C VAL A 115 0.74 4.58 -3.47
N GLY A 116 1.93 5.02 -3.89
CA GLY A 116 2.13 6.37 -4.43
C GLY A 116 1.34 6.61 -5.72
N GLN A 117 1.28 5.63 -6.62
CA GLN A 117 0.47 5.71 -7.84
C GLN A 117 -1.03 5.82 -7.52
N LEU A 118 -1.55 5.03 -6.59
CA LEU A 118 -2.94 5.11 -6.14
C LEU A 118 -3.26 6.48 -5.52
N ALA A 119 -2.36 7.05 -4.72
CA ALA A 119 -2.52 8.38 -4.16
C ALA A 119 -2.59 9.47 -5.26
N LEU A 120 -1.73 9.38 -6.28
CA LEU A 120 -1.77 10.25 -7.45
C LEU A 120 -3.09 10.10 -8.22
N LEU A 121 -3.53 8.87 -8.47
CA LEU A 121 -4.79 8.59 -9.15
C LEU A 121 -6.01 9.09 -8.36
N ARG A 122 -6.00 9.02 -7.01
CA ARG A 122 -7.03 9.64 -6.16
C ARG A 122 -7.14 11.15 -6.42
N GLY A 123 -6.00 11.83 -6.51
CA GLY A 123 -5.96 13.26 -6.86
C GLY A 123 -6.50 13.54 -8.26
N ALA A 124 -6.08 12.75 -9.25
CA ALA A 124 -6.54 12.86 -10.64
C ALA A 124 -8.05 12.58 -10.79
N ALA A 125 -8.59 11.69 -9.97
CA ALA A 125 -10.02 11.36 -9.92
C ALA A 125 -10.86 12.38 -9.09
N GLY A 126 -10.26 13.47 -8.60
CA GLY A 126 -10.97 14.49 -7.81
C GLY A 126 -11.25 14.12 -6.36
N ALA A 127 -10.67 13.05 -5.85
CA ALA A 127 -10.85 12.57 -4.47
C ALA A 127 -9.50 12.41 -3.74
N PRO A 128 -8.69 13.49 -3.63
CA PRO A 128 -7.35 13.44 -3.06
C PRO A 128 -7.38 13.00 -1.59
N ILE A 129 -6.34 12.28 -1.17
CA ILE A 129 -6.09 12.04 0.25
C ILE A 129 -5.33 13.23 0.85
N ARG A 130 -5.56 13.50 2.16
CA ARG A 130 -4.79 14.54 2.84
C ARG A 130 -3.35 14.08 3.07
N PRO A 131 -2.36 14.95 2.74
CA PRO A 131 -0.96 14.68 3.07
C PRO A 131 -0.75 14.53 4.58
N GLU A 132 0.24 13.72 4.95
CA GLU A 132 0.55 13.41 6.35
C GLU A 132 2.06 13.28 6.56
N SER A 133 2.53 13.70 7.73
CA SER A 133 3.88 13.39 8.18
C SER A 133 3.95 11.96 8.73
N TYR A 134 4.22 11.00 7.86
CA TYR A 134 4.28 9.58 8.24
C TYR A 134 5.34 9.27 9.31
N ALA A 135 6.36 10.11 9.47
CA ALA A 135 7.33 9.97 10.55
C ALA A 135 6.71 10.12 11.95
N ARG A 136 5.53 10.74 12.04
CA ARG A 136 4.77 10.93 13.29
C ARG A 136 3.56 10.02 13.41
N ALA A 137 3.28 9.21 12.40
CA ALA A 137 2.14 8.31 12.39
C ALA A 137 2.30 7.20 13.44
N ASP A 138 1.19 6.80 14.06
CA ASP A 138 1.16 5.66 14.97
C ASP A 138 1.11 4.36 14.15
N ILE A 139 2.29 3.83 13.82
CA ILE A 139 2.47 2.59 13.08
C ILE A 139 3.08 1.54 14.01
N ALA A 140 2.42 0.40 14.16
CA ALA A 140 2.88 -0.70 15.01
C ALA A 140 3.02 -2.00 14.21
N ALA A 141 4.12 -2.71 14.38
CA ALA A 141 4.32 -4.05 13.82
C ALA A 141 3.15 -4.97 14.23
N GLY A 142 2.63 -5.75 13.30
CA GLY A 142 1.45 -6.59 13.49
C GLY A 142 0.11 -5.89 13.18
N ARG A 143 0.06 -4.55 13.08
CA ARG A 143 -1.14 -3.84 12.64
C ARG A 143 -1.12 -3.71 11.10
N VAL A 144 -1.57 -4.74 10.42
CA VAL A 144 -1.41 -4.90 8.97
C VAL A 144 -2.73 -4.99 8.19
N GLY A 145 -3.88 -4.74 8.85
CA GLY A 145 -5.20 -4.71 8.22
C GLY A 145 -5.63 -3.32 7.72
N MET A 146 -6.84 -3.24 7.18
CA MET A 146 -7.45 -1.98 6.75
C MET A 146 -7.67 -1.00 7.93
N THR A 147 -7.96 -1.52 9.12
CA THR A 147 -8.16 -0.71 10.32
C THR A 147 -6.82 -0.23 10.85
N GLN A 148 -6.63 1.08 10.87
CA GLN A 148 -5.41 1.75 11.30
C GLN A 148 -5.72 2.84 12.32
N SER A 149 -4.70 3.31 13.04
CA SER A 149 -4.83 4.48 13.88
C SER A 149 -5.20 5.72 13.07
N ALA A 150 -5.91 6.64 13.71
CA ALA A 150 -6.20 7.94 13.10
C ALA A 150 -4.89 8.69 12.77
N PRO A 151 -4.87 9.48 11.69
CA PRO A 151 -3.72 10.31 11.36
C PRO A 151 -3.35 11.27 12.50
N VAL A 152 -2.07 11.35 12.83
CA VAL A 152 -1.56 12.23 13.91
C VAL A 152 -1.26 13.64 13.41
N THR A 153 -0.69 13.76 12.21
CA THR A 153 -0.23 15.04 11.66
C THR A 153 -0.56 15.12 10.17
N GLU A 154 -1.82 15.44 9.89
CA GLU A 154 -2.24 15.81 8.53
C GLU A 154 -2.07 17.31 8.30
N PHE A 155 -1.87 17.72 7.04
CA PHE A 155 -1.77 19.13 6.63
C PHE A 155 -2.45 19.33 5.26
N ASP A 156 -2.72 20.60 4.92
CA ASP A 156 -3.53 20.95 3.74
C ASP A 156 -2.70 21.10 2.44
N GLY A 157 -1.66 20.27 2.28
CA GLY A 157 -0.79 20.26 1.12
C GLY A 157 0.64 20.67 1.45
N ASP A 158 1.51 20.61 0.44
CA ASP A 158 2.89 21.05 0.55
C ASP A 158 2.94 22.58 0.73
N ALA A 159 3.76 23.05 1.66
CA ALA A 159 3.96 24.49 1.90
C ALA A 159 4.48 25.23 0.65
N SER A 160 5.07 24.50 -0.31
CA SER A 160 5.50 25.01 -1.61
C SER A 160 4.39 25.08 -2.67
N ALA A 161 3.23 24.46 -2.44
CA ALA A 161 2.13 24.50 -3.38
C ALA A 161 1.56 25.93 -3.47
N PRO A 162 1.32 26.48 -4.67
CA PRO A 162 0.73 27.81 -4.81
C PRO A 162 -0.65 27.81 -4.13
N LYS A 163 -0.84 28.71 -3.16
CA LYS A 163 -2.13 28.92 -2.49
C LYS A 163 -3.18 29.18 -3.56
N SER A 164 -4.23 28.38 -3.62
CA SER A 164 -5.34 28.61 -4.55
C SER A 164 -5.83 30.05 -4.34
N ARG A 165 -5.82 30.87 -5.39
CA ARG A 165 -6.39 32.22 -5.34
C ARG A 165 -7.87 32.06 -4.97
N LYS A 166 -8.26 32.56 -3.81
CA LYS A 166 -9.68 32.76 -3.50
C LYS A 166 -10.27 33.64 -4.62
N PRO A 167 -11.41 33.28 -5.22
CA PRO A 167 -12.09 34.17 -6.14
C PRO A 167 -12.37 35.49 -5.41
N LYS A 168 -11.94 36.59 -5.99
CA LYS A 168 -12.36 37.92 -5.51
C LYS A 168 -13.85 38.01 -5.77
N GLY A 169 -14.64 38.07 -4.69
CA GLY A 169 -16.05 38.44 -4.74
C GLY A 169 -16.26 39.89 -5.17
#